data_92fd04e6367a74563f28cdaa905ebdb9
#
_entry.id   92fd04e6367a74563f28cdaa905ebdb9
#
_cell.length_a   1.000
_cell.length_b   1.000
_cell.length_c   1.000
_cell.angle_alpha   90.00
_cell.angle_beta   90.00
_cell.angle_gamma   90.00
#
_symmetry.space_group_name_H-M   'P 1'
#
loop_
_entity.id
_entity.type
_entity.pdbx_description
1 polymer ?
#
loop_
_entity_poly.entity_id
_entity_poly.type
_entity_poly.pdbx_seq_one_letter_code
_entity_poly.pdbx_strand_id
1 'polypeptide(L)'
;PAYMALSHAKALAQRAADGKPDHFHYVQMPLNLAMTEGLTSSTQEVGGKMYPAVRAATLLGLRVMASGAIRQAKLGTLPSHVNKALGEDLTSDAQRALQFTRSAPGVGTALVGLKQPTHVSEALALCTQAPMAPSAVLGMFGKPKT
;
A
#
# COMPACT_ATOMS: atom_id res chain seq x y z
N PRO A 1 14.31 -14.27 -2.33
CA PRO A 1 13.43 -13.48 -3.20
C PRO A 1 14.27 -12.48 -3.97
N ALA A 2 13.95 -12.32 -5.26
CA ALA A 2 14.65 -11.37 -6.10
C ALA A 2 14.37 -9.94 -5.61
N TYR A 3 15.42 -9.20 -5.25
CA TYR A 3 15.32 -7.79 -4.89
C TYR A 3 15.37 -6.96 -6.18
N MET A 4 14.42 -6.02 -6.33
CA MET A 4 14.42 -5.06 -7.41
C MET A 4 14.60 -3.63 -6.85
N ALA A 5 15.70 -2.97 -7.23
CA ALA A 5 15.93 -1.57 -6.89
C ALA A 5 15.05 -0.68 -7.79
N LEU A 6 14.11 0.04 -7.20
CA LEU A 6 13.17 0.91 -7.94
C LEU A 6 13.90 2.05 -8.65
N SER A 7 14.93 2.62 -8.04
CA SER A 7 15.79 3.64 -8.66
C SER A 7 16.49 3.14 -9.92
N HIS A 8 16.98 1.89 -9.88
CA HIS A 8 17.60 1.27 -11.06
C HIS A 8 16.58 1.01 -12.17
N ALA A 9 15.41 0.46 -11.83
CA ALA A 9 14.34 0.23 -12.80
C ALA A 9 13.87 1.54 -13.46
N LYS A 10 13.73 2.63 -12.67
CA LYS A 10 13.38 3.96 -13.19
C LYS A 10 14.46 4.50 -14.13
N ALA A 11 15.74 4.39 -13.76
CA ALA A 11 16.84 4.81 -14.60
C ALA A 11 16.94 4.02 -15.92
N LEU A 12 16.62 2.72 -15.89
CA LEU A 12 16.55 1.90 -17.11
C LEU A 12 15.41 2.36 -18.02
N ALA A 13 14.24 2.63 -17.47
CA ALA A 13 13.09 3.14 -18.24
C ALA A 13 13.40 4.49 -18.89
N GLN A 14 14.03 5.40 -18.14
CA GLN A 14 14.46 6.72 -18.67
C GLN A 14 15.49 6.58 -19.80
N ARG A 15 16.47 5.69 -19.64
CA ARG A 15 17.45 5.43 -20.71
C ARG A 15 16.81 4.85 -21.97
N ALA A 16 15.88 3.90 -21.79
CA ALA A 16 15.17 3.30 -22.92
C ALA A 16 14.24 4.30 -23.64
N ALA A 17 13.77 5.33 -22.94
CA ALA A 17 12.94 6.38 -23.51
C ALA A 17 13.72 7.38 -24.38
N ASP A 18 15.05 7.37 -24.34
CA ASP A 18 15.95 8.16 -25.19
C ASP A 18 15.56 9.64 -25.28
N GLY A 19 15.47 10.29 -24.12
CA GLY A 19 15.10 11.70 -23.98
C GLY A 19 13.60 12.01 -24.10
N LYS A 20 12.76 11.01 -24.36
CA LYS A 20 11.30 11.13 -24.32
C LYS A 20 10.80 10.84 -22.90
N PRO A 21 9.54 11.20 -22.56
CA PRO A 21 8.92 10.75 -21.31
C PRO A 21 8.92 9.23 -21.22
N ASP A 22 9.44 8.66 -20.13
CA ASP A 22 9.30 7.23 -19.85
C ASP A 22 7.87 6.91 -19.40
N HIS A 23 7.41 5.69 -19.66
CA HIS A 23 6.07 5.22 -19.31
C HIS A 23 6.05 4.30 -18.08
N PHE A 24 7.14 4.30 -17.29
CA PHE A 24 7.19 3.57 -16.02
C PHE A 24 6.58 4.43 -14.90
N HIS A 25 5.26 4.32 -14.74
CA HIS A 25 4.48 5.13 -13.81
C HIS A 25 3.95 4.38 -12.61
N TYR A 26 3.89 3.05 -12.68
CA TYR A 26 3.29 2.21 -11.64
C TYR A 26 4.20 1.08 -11.22
N VAL A 27 4.13 0.75 -9.94
CA VAL A 27 4.75 -0.45 -9.37
C VAL A 27 3.71 -1.18 -8.53
N GLN A 28 3.60 -2.49 -8.73
CA GLN A 28 2.76 -3.33 -7.90
C GLN A 28 3.59 -4.02 -6.85
N MET A 29 3.11 -4.00 -5.60
CA MET A 29 3.73 -4.72 -4.50
C MET A 29 2.67 -5.21 -3.50
N PRO A 30 2.92 -6.30 -2.77
CA PRO A 30 2.04 -6.73 -1.70
C PRO A 30 2.07 -5.71 -0.56
N LEU A 31 0.90 -5.31 -0.08
CA LEU A 31 0.74 -4.46 1.10
C LEU A 31 -0.61 -4.75 1.75
N ASN A 32 -0.58 -5.15 3.00
CA ASN A 32 -1.76 -5.39 3.83
C ASN A 32 -1.36 -5.35 5.32
N LEU A 33 -2.32 -5.55 6.23
CA LEU A 33 -2.10 -5.53 7.68
C LEU A 33 -1.07 -6.56 8.21
N ALA A 34 -0.78 -7.61 7.43
CA ALA A 34 0.21 -8.63 7.79
C ALA A 34 1.52 -8.51 7.00
N MET A 35 1.53 -7.71 5.93
CA MET A 35 2.69 -7.46 5.06
C MET A 35 2.89 -5.96 4.96
N THR A 36 3.52 -5.39 5.96
CA THR A 36 3.67 -3.94 6.15
C THR A 36 5.05 -3.42 5.76
N GLU A 37 5.95 -4.31 5.34
CA GLU A 37 7.37 -4.02 5.07
C GLU A 37 7.53 -2.91 4.04
N GLY A 38 6.63 -2.82 3.06
CA GLY A 38 6.61 -1.73 2.08
C GLY A 38 6.46 -0.33 2.70
N LEU A 39 5.90 -0.23 3.92
CA LEU A 39 5.75 1.01 4.69
C LEU A 39 6.78 1.17 5.80
N THR A 40 7.31 0.05 6.35
CA THR A 40 8.04 0.05 7.62
C THR A 40 9.52 -0.29 7.48
N SER A 41 9.92 -0.99 6.40
CA SER A 41 11.30 -1.45 6.21
C SER A 41 12.03 -0.63 5.16
N SER A 42 13.09 0.08 5.54
CA SER A 42 13.92 0.90 4.65
C SER A 42 14.83 0.01 3.80
N THR A 43 14.33 -0.44 2.64
CA THR A 43 15.00 -1.39 1.75
C THR A 43 15.36 -0.79 0.38
N GLN A 44 14.93 0.43 0.07
CA GLN A 44 15.13 1.06 -1.23
C GLN A 44 16.02 2.29 -1.09
N GLU A 45 17.06 2.36 -1.89
CA GLU A 45 17.92 3.54 -1.95
C GLU A 45 17.42 4.54 -3.00
N VAL A 46 17.28 5.80 -2.60
CA VAL A 46 16.99 6.93 -3.49
C VAL A 46 17.82 8.13 -3.04
N GLY A 47 18.68 8.64 -3.93
CA GLY A 47 19.53 9.80 -3.64
C GLY A 47 20.47 9.63 -2.44
N GLY A 48 21.05 8.43 -2.27
CA GLY A 48 21.98 8.10 -1.18
C GLY A 48 21.33 7.87 0.18
N LYS A 49 20.00 7.77 0.24
CA LYS A 49 19.25 7.52 1.48
C LYS A 49 18.34 6.30 1.33
N MET A 50 18.18 5.56 2.42
CA MET A 50 17.32 4.38 2.47
C MET A 50 15.87 4.75 2.85
N TYR A 51 14.91 4.19 2.13
CA TYR A 51 13.48 4.43 2.33
C TYR A 51 12.67 3.12 2.26
N PRO A 52 11.49 3.07 2.89
CA PRO A 52 10.50 2.04 2.61
C PRO A 52 10.06 2.09 1.13
N ALA A 53 9.69 0.93 0.58
CA ALA A 53 9.42 0.80 -0.87
C ALA A 53 8.32 1.75 -1.38
N VAL A 54 7.25 1.94 -0.61
CA VAL A 54 6.16 2.88 -0.99
C VAL A 54 6.67 4.32 -1.02
N ARG A 55 7.48 4.73 -0.03
CA ARG A 55 8.06 6.07 0.00
C ARG A 55 9.05 6.29 -1.13
N ALA A 56 9.91 5.30 -1.40
CA ALA A 56 10.86 5.34 -2.52
C ALA A 56 10.13 5.47 -3.87
N ALA A 57 9.06 4.70 -4.09
CA ALA A 57 8.22 4.82 -5.27
C ALA A 57 7.69 6.26 -5.44
N THR A 58 7.15 6.85 -4.37
CA THR A 58 6.66 8.25 -4.39
C THR A 58 7.77 9.23 -4.76
N LEU A 59 8.98 9.09 -4.19
CA LEU A 59 10.12 9.97 -4.48
C LEU A 59 10.59 9.85 -5.95
N LEU A 60 10.41 8.69 -6.56
CA LEU A 60 10.74 8.41 -7.96
C LEU A 60 9.60 8.77 -8.94
N GLY A 61 8.51 9.38 -8.46
CA GLY A 61 7.36 9.73 -9.28
C GLY A 61 6.49 8.52 -9.70
N LEU A 62 6.65 7.38 -9.02
CA LEU A 62 5.87 6.17 -9.27
C LEU A 62 4.64 6.11 -8.34
N ARG A 63 3.55 5.55 -8.84
CA ARG A 63 2.35 5.24 -8.05
C ARG A 63 2.35 3.78 -7.66
N VAL A 64 1.99 3.49 -6.42
CA VAL A 64 1.93 2.12 -5.91
C VAL A 64 0.53 1.55 -6.09
N MET A 65 0.46 0.36 -6.69
CA MET A 65 -0.71 -0.52 -6.71
C MET A 65 -0.49 -1.60 -5.66
N ALA A 66 -1.23 -1.52 -4.56
CA ALA A 66 -1.09 -2.49 -3.46
C ALA A 66 -1.90 -3.75 -3.77
N SER A 67 -1.22 -4.91 -3.84
CA SER A 67 -1.86 -6.20 -4.03
C SER A 67 -2.02 -6.96 -2.70
N GLY A 68 -2.92 -7.94 -2.69
CA GLY A 68 -3.19 -8.76 -1.51
C GLY A 68 -3.85 -7.99 -0.36
N ALA A 69 -4.58 -6.91 -0.64
CA ALA A 69 -5.19 -6.02 0.36
C ALA A 69 -5.97 -6.76 1.45
N ILE A 70 -6.74 -7.78 1.09
CA ILE A 70 -7.50 -8.63 2.00
C ILE A 70 -6.82 -9.98 2.28
N ARG A 71 -5.49 -10.09 2.03
CA ARG A 71 -4.70 -11.31 2.25
C ARG A 71 -5.35 -12.58 1.68
N GLN A 72 -5.97 -12.47 0.49
CA GLN A 72 -6.70 -13.57 -0.15
C GLN A 72 -7.78 -14.22 0.75
N ALA A 73 -8.52 -13.40 1.50
CA ALA A 73 -9.52 -13.83 2.48
C ALA A 73 -8.94 -14.67 3.67
N LYS A 74 -7.64 -14.67 3.88
CA LYS A 74 -6.97 -15.30 5.04
C LYS A 74 -6.72 -14.32 6.19
N LEU A 75 -7.52 -13.27 6.29
CA LEU A 75 -7.56 -12.42 7.47
C LEU A 75 -8.28 -13.21 8.56
N GLY A 76 -7.57 -13.50 9.66
CA GLY A 76 -8.24 -13.88 10.89
C GLY A 76 -8.92 -12.67 11.52
N THR A 77 -9.58 -12.86 12.66
CA THR A 77 -10.15 -11.76 13.43
C THR A 77 -9.08 -10.73 13.77
N LEU A 78 -9.30 -9.47 13.39
CA LEU A 78 -8.37 -8.39 13.69
C LEU A 78 -8.40 -8.03 15.18
N PRO A 79 -7.26 -7.71 15.81
CA PRO A 79 -7.24 -7.24 17.18
C PRO A 79 -8.11 -5.99 17.39
N SER A 80 -8.74 -5.87 18.55
CA SER A 80 -9.69 -4.79 18.84
C SER A 80 -9.10 -3.38 18.67
N HIS A 81 -7.81 -3.17 19.04
CA HIS A 81 -7.15 -1.90 18.86
C HIS A 81 -6.95 -1.53 17.38
N VAL A 82 -6.75 -2.52 16.50
CA VAL A 82 -6.68 -2.33 15.04
C VAL A 82 -8.05 -1.94 14.50
N ASN A 83 -9.10 -2.64 14.93
CA ASN A 83 -10.47 -2.34 14.54
C ASN A 83 -10.85 -0.90 14.88
N LYS A 84 -10.54 -0.46 16.10
CA LYS A 84 -10.80 0.92 16.55
C LYS A 84 -10.04 1.95 15.71
N ALA A 85 -8.78 1.67 15.39
CA ALA A 85 -7.94 2.58 14.59
C ALA A 85 -8.43 2.71 13.14
N LEU A 86 -9.01 1.63 12.56
CA LEU A 86 -9.47 1.60 11.16
C LEU A 86 -10.86 2.18 10.93
N GLY A 87 -11.67 2.27 11.98
CA GLY A 87 -13.03 2.82 11.94
C GLY A 87 -14.06 1.85 12.53
N GLU A 88 -14.77 2.31 13.55
CA GLU A 88 -15.80 1.53 14.26
C GLU A 88 -17.01 1.26 13.37
N ASP A 89 -17.26 2.13 12.35
CA ASP A 89 -18.39 2.01 11.44
C ASP A 89 -18.20 0.93 10.35
N LEU A 90 -17.01 0.34 10.25
CA LEU A 90 -16.75 -0.72 9.28
C LEU A 90 -17.27 -2.06 9.80
N THR A 91 -18.13 -2.70 9.01
CA THR A 91 -18.90 -3.88 9.45
C THR A 91 -18.14 -5.19 9.29
N SER A 92 -17.09 -5.26 8.44
CA SER A 92 -16.31 -6.49 8.22
C SER A 92 -14.80 -6.26 8.32
N ASP A 93 -14.06 -7.32 8.64
CA ASP A 93 -12.60 -7.29 8.64
C ASP A 93 -12.02 -7.09 7.24
N ALA A 94 -12.75 -7.52 6.20
CA ALA A 94 -12.37 -7.25 4.81
C ALA A 94 -12.43 -5.75 4.50
N GLN A 95 -13.47 -5.05 4.95
CA GLN A 95 -13.55 -3.59 4.83
C GLN A 95 -12.42 -2.89 5.58
N ARG A 96 -12.11 -3.31 6.81
CA ARG A 96 -11.02 -2.75 7.60
C ARG A 96 -9.66 -2.93 6.94
N ALA A 97 -9.40 -4.14 6.42
CA ALA A 97 -8.17 -4.42 5.69
C ALA A 97 -8.03 -3.58 4.42
N LEU A 98 -9.12 -3.42 3.68
CA LEU A 98 -9.14 -2.60 2.48
C LEU A 98 -9.00 -1.11 2.82
N GLN A 99 -9.63 -0.66 3.91
CA GLN A 99 -9.49 0.70 4.44
C GLN A 99 -8.03 1.01 4.80
N PHE A 100 -7.35 0.10 5.50
CA PHE A 100 -5.92 0.22 5.79
C PHE A 100 -5.11 0.40 4.50
N THR A 101 -5.27 -0.54 3.56
CA THR A 101 -4.44 -0.59 2.36
C THR A 101 -4.64 0.65 1.48
N ARG A 102 -5.89 1.10 1.27
CA ARG A 102 -6.17 2.29 0.47
C ARG A 102 -5.77 3.60 1.15
N SER A 103 -5.64 3.58 2.48
CA SER A 103 -5.24 4.75 3.28
C SER A 103 -3.73 4.85 3.47
N ALA A 104 -2.97 3.82 3.08
CA ALA A 104 -1.53 3.79 3.26
C ALA A 104 -0.85 4.91 2.46
N PRO A 105 -0.02 5.77 3.10
CA PRO A 105 0.58 6.92 2.45
C PRO A 105 1.43 6.51 1.25
N GLY A 106 1.13 7.05 0.07
CA GLY A 106 1.80 6.75 -1.20
C GLY A 106 1.18 5.61 -2.01
N VAL A 107 0.18 4.91 -1.48
CA VAL A 107 -0.63 3.96 -2.26
C VAL A 107 -1.63 4.73 -3.12
N GLY A 108 -1.61 4.47 -4.42
CA GLY A 108 -2.56 5.05 -5.37
C GLY A 108 -3.80 4.18 -5.60
N THR A 109 -3.63 2.86 -5.46
CA THR A 109 -4.71 1.89 -5.72
C THR A 109 -4.54 0.66 -4.86
N ALA A 110 -5.60 0.23 -4.18
CA ALA A 110 -5.68 -1.07 -3.51
C ALA A 110 -6.39 -2.07 -4.43
N LEU A 111 -5.68 -3.11 -4.85
CA LEU A 111 -6.22 -4.16 -5.71
C LEU A 111 -6.99 -5.18 -4.87
N VAL A 112 -8.21 -5.47 -5.26
CA VAL A 112 -9.07 -6.45 -4.58
C VAL A 112 -9.78 -7.34 -5.59
N GLY A 113 -9.79 -8.65 -5.33
CA GLY A 113 -10.54 -9.62 -6.12
C GLY A 113 -11.97 -9.77 -5.58
N LEU A 114 -12.98 -9.49 -6.41
CA LEU A 114 -14.37 -9.50 -6.03
C LEU A 114 -15.14 -10.52 -6.89
N LYS A 115 -15.48 -11.68 -6.32
CA LYS A 115 -16.22 -12.75 -7.03
C LYS A 115 -17.72 -12.78 -6.69
N GLN A 116 -18.11 -12.28 -5.52
CA GLN A 116 -19.47 -12.32 -5.03
C GLN A 116 -20.08 -10.92 -5.03
N PRO A 117 -21.36 -10.76 -5.39
CA PRO A 117 -22.03 -9.45 -5.32
C PRO A 117 -21.97 -8.80 -3.94
N THR A 118 -22.06 -9.61 -2.87
CA THR A 118 -21.91 -9.14 -1.48
C THR A 118 -20.54 -8.49 -1.23
N HIS A 119 -19.46 -9.10 -1.72
CA HIS A 119 -18.11 -8.53 -1.58
C HIS A 119 -17.95 -7.24 -2.38
N VAL A 120 -18.62 -7.12 -3.53
CA VAL A 120 -18.66 -5.87 -4.30
C VAL A 120 -19.34 -4.78 -3.49
N SER A 121 -20.51 -5.08 -2.91
CA SER A 121 -21.25 -4.12 -2.07
C SER A 121 -20.46 -3.69 -0.84
N GLU A 122 -19.77 -4.62 -0.16
CA GLU A 122 -18.89 -4.31 0.97
C GLU A 122 -17.73 -3.37 0.57
N ALA A 123 -17.10 -3.64 -0.57
CA ALA A 123 -15.99 -2.79 -1.06
C ALA A 123 -16.49 -1.40 -1.49
N LEU A 124 -17.64 -1.33 -2.15
CA LEU A 124 -18.24 -0.06 -2.58
C LEU A 124 -18.67 0.82 -1.39
N ALA A 125 -19.09 0.21 -0.28
CA ALA A 125 -19.42 0.96 0.93
C ALA A 125 -18.24 1.80 1.45
N LEU A 126 -17.00 1.38 1.18
CA LEU A 126 -15.81 2.18 1.51
C LEU A 126 -15.68 3.46 0.68
N CYS A 127 -16.32 3.56 -0.48
CA CYS A 127 -16.22 4.76 -1.32
C CYS A 127 -16.86 5.97 -0.64
N THR A 128 -17.77 5.77 0.31
CA THR A 128 -18.41 6.82 1.10
C THR A 128 -17.62 7.20 2.36
N GLN A 129 -16.60 6.42 2.70
CA GLN A 129 -15.73 6.66 3.85
C GLN A 129 -14.47 7.43 3.43
N ALA A 130 -14.04 8.39 4.24
CA ALA A 130 -12.77 9.05 4.02
C ALA A 130 -11.59 8.06 4.26
N PRO A 131 -10.50 8.15 3.49
CA PRO A 131 -9.26 7.48 3.86
C PRO A 131 -8.76 7.95 5.24
N MET A 132 -8.06 7.08 5.96
CA MET A 132 -7.42 7.46 7.21
C MET A 132 -6.33 8.52 6.96
N ALA A 133 -6.10 9.37 7.96
CA ALA A 133 -4.95 10.28 7.92
C ALA A 133 -3.64 9.47 7.87
N PRO A 134 -2.63 9.91 7.09
CA PRO A 134 -1.33 9.23 7.00
C PRO A 134 -0.67 8.97 8.35
N SER A 135 -0.77 9.92 9.29
CA SER A 135 -0.25 9.77 10.66
C SER A 135 -0.94 8.66 11.44
N ALA A 136 -2.24 8.43 11.23
CA ALA A 136 -2.97 7.37 11.88
C ALA A 136 -2.54 5.99 11.36
N VAL A 137 -2.36 5.84 10.04
CA VAL A 137 -1.83 4.60 9.44
C VAL A 137 -0.44 4.29 9.96
N LEU A 138 0.49 5.25 9.90
CA LEU A 138 1.87 5.04 10.36
C LEU A 138 1.95 4.83 11.87
N GLY A 139 1.09 5.46 12.64
CA GLY A 139 1.00 5.31 14.10
C GLY A 139 0.63 3.89 14.56
N MET A 140 -0.02 3.08 13.69
CA MET A 140 -0.35 1.68 14.00
C MET A 140 0.89 0.79 14.17
N PHE A 141 2.04 1.19 13.63
CA PHE A 141 3.29 0.40 13.66
C PHE A 141 4.28 0.85 14.74
N GLY A 142 3.91 1.83 15.58
CA GLY A 142 4.83 2.45 16.53
C GLY A 142 5.85 3.39 15.83
N LYS A 143 6.74 4.01 16.62
CA LYS A 143 7.82 4.79 16.02
C LYS A 143 8.76 3.89 15.24
N PRO A 144 9.25 4.31 14.05
CA PRO A 144 10.28 3.56 13.33
C PRO A 144 11.43 3.27 14.29
N LYS A 145 11.89 2.02 14.37
CA LYS A 145 13.15 1.72 15.06
C LYS A 145 14.25 2.44 14.29
N THR A 146 14.78 3.47 14.90
CA THR A 146 15.99 4.19 14.44
C THR A 146 17.19 3.27 14.44
#